data_3a5192cd7ef549e5d33cb338063ae80b
#
_entry.id   3a5192cd7ef549e5d33cb338063ae80b
#
_cell.length_a   1.000
_cell.length_b   1.000
_cell.length_c   1.000
_cell.angle_alpha   90.00
_cell.angle_beta   90.00
_cell.angle_gamma   90.00
#
_symmetry.space_group_name_H-M   'P 1'
#
loop_
_entity.id
_entity.type
_entity.pdbx_description
1 polymer ?
#
loop_
_entity_poly.entity_id
_entity_poly.type
_entity_poly.pdbx_seq_one_letter_code
_entity_poly.pdbx_strand_id
1 'polypeptide(L)'
;MTFKKQTSDDNDNGSSGEQQVALFSDDTGEALNEAAFRLVREATKDGPLNTLREERDGDGDDVQSMKWIETVKIAAGRHKYVLMDVYNERNERKLIVRSYANCGYHADNYRVAMREIQNDGNFSSNSVKARVIGGGRIEYDPVRSDVNVYGYSMTFGRTPGCNKKTMEIIQKTLNIANAQWSDDGY
;
A
#
# COMPACT_ATOMS: atom_id res chain seq x y z
N MET A 1 19.48 61.94 -30.72
CA MET A 1 19.21 61.44 -29.37
C MET A 1 18.31 60.23 -29.51
N THR A 2 18.84 59.06 -29.34
CA THR A 2 18.14 57.77 -29.60
C THR A 2 17.95 57.06 -28.25
N PHE A 3 16.71 56.94 -27.79
CA PHE A 3 16.41 56.22 -26.57
C PHE A 3 16.36 54.71 -26.84
N LYS A 4 17.23 53.95 -26.20
CA LYS A 4 17.19 52.52 -26.14
C LYS A 4 16.16 52.08 -25.11
N LYS A 5 15.18 51.25 -25.52
CA LYS A 5 14.18 50.58 -24.70
C LYS A 5 14.81 49.33 -24.14
N GLN A 6 14.95 49.26 -22.84
CA GLN A 6 15.42 48.09 -22.10
C GLN A 6 14.24 47.21 -21.83
N THR A 7 14.19 46.00 -22.37
CA THR A 7 13.24 44.95 -22.05
C THR A 7 13.85 44.10 -20.95
N SER A 8 13.25 44.13 -19.77
CA SER A 8 13.52 43.19 -18.68
C SER A 8 12.62 41.98 -18.88
N ASP A 9 13.20 40.88 -19.31
CA ASP A 9 12.57 39.56 -19.29
C ASP A 9 12.86 38.91 -17.93
N ASP A 10 12.02 39.22 -16.93
CA ASP A 10 11.97 38.46 -15.70
C ASP A 10 11.00 37.28 -15.89
N ASN A 11 11.55 36.16 -16.33
CA ASN A 11 10.84 34.90 -16.41
C ASN A 11 11.30 34.02 -15.24
N ASP A 12 10.91 34.39 -14.03
CA ASP A 12 11.07 33.56 -12.83
C ASP A 12 9.89 32.59 -12.73
N ASN A 13 10.00 31.47 -13.44
CA ASN A 13 9.04 30.38 -13.36
C ASN A 13 9.55 29.34 -12.34
N GLY A 14 9.71 29.78 -11.10
CA GLY A 14 9.93 28.93 -9.93
C GLY A 14 8.67 28.16 -9.55
N SER A 15 8.31 27.15 -10.35
CA SER A 15 7.30 26.16 -9.97
C SER A 15 7.83 25.30 -8.83
N SER A 16 7.70 25.80 -7.60
CA SER A 16 7.72 24.96 -6.41
C SER A 16 6.47 24.07 -6.47
N GLY A 17 6.65 22.84 -6.99
CA GLY A 17 5.58 21.87 -7.04
C GLY A 17 5.14 21.51 -5.62
N GLU A 18 4.16 22.21 -5.08
CA GLU A 18 3.42 21.77 -3.91
C GLU A 18 2.87 20.38 -4.22
N GLN A 19 3.35 19.38 -3.50
CA GLN A 19 2.84 18.02 -3.61
C GLN A 19 1.39 18.05 -3.13
N GLN A 20 0.47 18.10 -4.06
CA GLN A 20 -0.96 18.10 -3.79
C GLN A 20 -1.33 16.85 -2.98
N VAL A 21 -1.97 17.04 -1.83
CA VAL A 21 -2.42 15.94 -0.97
C VAL A 21 -3.50 15.13 -1.70
N ALA A 22 -3.38 13.81 -1.72
CA ALA A 22 -4.39 12.94 -2.30
C ALA A 22 -5.68 12.97 -1.47
N LEU A 23 -6.80 13.31 -2.11
CA LEU A 23 -8.13 13.42 -1.49
C LEU A 23 -9.02 12.27 -1.97
N PHE A 24 -9.72 11.65 -1.02
CA PHE A 24 -10.69 10.58 -1.26
C PHE A 24 -12.03 10.92 -0.63
N SER A 25 -13.11 10.42 -1.22
CA SER A 25 -14.44 10.49 -0.62
C SER A 25 -14.49 9.65 0.66
N ASP A 26 -15.00 10.22 1.74
CA ASP A 26 -15.15 9.50 3.01
C ASP A 26 -16.19 8.38 2.91
N ASP A 27 -17.22 8.56 2.09
CA ASP A 27 -18.31 7.60 1.93
C ASP A 27 -17.96 6.47 0.95
N THR A 28 -17.38 6.81 -0.20
CA THR A 28 -17.17 5.87 -1.31
C THR A 28 -15.72 5.44 -1.46
N GLY A 29 -14.76 6.17 -0.87
CA GLY A 29 -13.32 5.93 -1.07
C GLY A 29 -12.84 6.24 -2.48
N GLU A 30 -13.66 6.92 -3.30
CA GLU A 30 -13.28 7.36 -4.65
C GLU A 30 -12.23 8.46 -4.60
N ALA A 31 -11.35 8.48 -5.57
CA ALA A 31 -10.37 9.53 -5.74
C ALA A 31 -11.06 10.82 -6.16
N LEU A 32 -10.79 11.93 -5.45
CA LEU A 32 -11.42 13.23 -5.69
C LEU A 32 -10.51 14.25 -6.38
N ASN A 33 -9.21 13.97 -6.49
CA ASN A 33 -8.28 14.86 -7.16
C ASN A 33 -7.19 14.08 -7.91
N GLU A 34 -6.43 14.78 -8.75
CA GLU A 34 -5.40 14.18 -9.60
C GLU A 34 -4.31 13.43 -8.78
N ALA A 35 -3.97 13.93 -7.59
CA ALA A 35 -3.02 13.26 -6.71
C ALA A 35 -3.55 11.90 -6.23
N ALA A 36 -4.85 11.81 -5.90
CA ALA A 36 -5.50 10.56 -5.53
C ALA A 36 -5.62 9.60 -6.71
N PHE A 37 -6.02 10.08 -7.89
CA PHE A 37 -6.07 9.28 -9.12
C PHE A 37 -4.70 8.71 -9.48
N ARG A 38 -3.65 9.51 -9.39
CA ARG A 38 -2.27 9.07 -9.63
C ARG A 38 -1.86 7.97 -8.66
N LEU A 39 -2.15 8.14 -7.38
CA LEU A 39 -1.83 7.17 -6.33
C LEU A 39 -2.53 5.83 -6.57
N VAL A 40 -3.83 5.84 -6.89
CA VAL A 40 -4.59 4.62 -7.20
C VAL A 40 -4.03 3.94 -8.44
N ARG A 41 -3.77 4.71 -9.52
CA ARG A 41 -3.18 4.18 -10.76
C ARG A 41 -1.81 3.56 -10.52
N GLU A 42 -0.98 4.16 -9.69
CA GLU A 42 0.33 3.60 -9.32
C GLU A 42 0.16 2.29 -8.54
N ALA A 43 -0.72 2.29 -7.54
CA ALA A 43 -1.00 1.11 -6.72
C ALA A 43 -1.62 -0.06 -7.51
N THR A 44 -2.14 0.21 -8.70
CA THR A 44 -2.83 -0.79 -9.54
C THR A 44 -2.10 -1.10 -10.85
N LYS A 45 -0.93 -0.51 -11.08
CA LYS A 45 -0.08 -0.83 -12.23
C LYS A 45 0.26 -2.32 -12.23
N ASP A 46 0.35 -2.90 -13.42
CA ASP A 46 0.84 -4.26 -13.67
C ASP A 46 -0.12 -5.43 -13.36
N GLY A 47 -1.40 -5.22 -13.40
CA GLY A 47 -2.35 -6.34 -13.47
C GLY A 47 -3.75 -6.08 -12.93
N PRO A 48 -4.69 -6.97 -13.23
CA PRO A 48 -6.05 -6.84 -12.72
C PRO A 48 -6.03 -6.88 -11.20
N LEU A 49 -6.72 -5.90 -10.59
CA LEU A 49 -6.88 -5.71 -9.15
C LEU A 49 -7.51 -6.94 -8.60
N ASN A 50 -7.96 -7.80 -8.61
CA ASN A 50 -8.83 -8.80 -7.98
C ASN A 50 -8.36 -10.26 -8.18
N THR A 51 -7.08 -10.48 -8.43
CA THR A 51 -6.56 -11.85 -8.52
C THR A 51 -5.46 -12.08 -7.50
N LEU A 52 -5.80 -12.85 -6.47
CA LEU A 52 -4.82 -13.69 -5.80
C LEU A 52 -4.40 -14.71 -6.87
N ARG A 53 -3.25 -14.51 -7.51
CA ARG A 53 -2.67 -15.58 -8.33
C ARG A 53 -2.42 -16.76 -7.41
N GLU A 54 -2.85 -17.94 -7.83
CA GLU A 54 -2.43 -19.19 -7.17
C GLU A 54 -0.90 -19.15 -7.05
N GLU A 55 -0.43 -19.10 -5.83
CA GLU A 55 1.00 -19.16 -5.56
C GLU A 55 1.48 -20.50 -6.07
N ARG A 56 2.44 -20.48 -6.97
CA ARG A 56 3.32 -21.64 -7.07
C ARG A 56 3.92 -21.80 -5.67
N ASP A 57 3.77 -23.01 -5.10
CA ASP A 57 4.17 -23.40 -3.76
C ASP A 57 5.64 -23.04 -3.44
N GLY A 58 5.93 -21.77 -3.37
CA GLY A 58 7.14 -21.20 -2.85
C GLY A 58 6.72 -20.35 -1.66
N ASP A 59 7.02 -20.85 -0.47
CA ASP A 59 6.81 -20.15 0.79
C ASP A 59 7.42 -18.74 0.66
N GLY A 60 6.59 -17.71 0.46
CA GLY A 60 7.00 -16.34 0.13
C GLY A 60 7.91 -15.66 1.16
N ASP A 61 8.23 -16.33 2.26
CA ASP A 61 9.15 -15.88 3.30
C ASP A 61 10.64 -16.06 2.94
N ASP A 62 10.98 -16.83 1.89
CA ASP A 62 12.37 -17.19 1.60
C ASP A 62 12.99 -16.47 0.40
N VAL A 63 12.37 -15.43 -0.13
CA VAL A 63 12.99 -14.63 -1.19
C VAL A 63 14.13 -13.82 -0.58
N GLN A 64 15.34 -14.36 -0.64
CA GLN A 64 16.56 -13.80 -0.04
C GLN A 64 16.75 -12.32 -0.39
N SER A 65 16.40 -11.92 -1.61
CA SER A 65 16.57 -10.57 -2.11
C SER A 65 15.61 -9.54 -1.46
N MET A 66 14.50 -9.99 -0.85
CA MET A 66 13.50 -9.11 -0.22
C MET A 66 13.30 -9.39 1.28
N LYS A 67 14.25 -10.08 1.93
CA LYS A 67 14.19 -10.31 3.39
C LYS A 67 14.22 -9.03 4.22
N TRP A 68 14.79 -7.97 3.69
CA TRP A 68 14.81 -6.65 4.30
C TRP A 68 13.43 -5.96 4.37
N ILE A 69 12.46 -6.41 3.56
CA ILE A 69 11.10 -5.92 3.61
C ILE A 69 10.32 -6.75 4.63
N GLU A 70 9.90 -6.12 5.72
CA GLU A 70 9.08 -6.77 6.75
C GLU A 70 7.77 -7.29 6.16
N THR A 71 7.39 -8.55 6.44
CA THR A 71 6.20 -9.18 5.88
C THR A 71 4.92 -8.57 6.45
N VAL A 72 4.86 -8.33 7.76
CA VAL A 72 3.68 -7.78 8.44
C VAL A 72 4.08 -6.57 9.26
N LYS A 73 3.44 -5.43 8.98
CA LYS A 73 3.54 -4.22 9.78
C LYS A 73 2.15 -3.66 10.01
N ILE A 74 1.61 -3.88 11.21
CA ILE A 74 0.25 -3.52 11.59
C ILE A 74 0.23 -2.81 12.95
N ALA A 75 -0.57 -1.76 13.05
CA ALA A 75 -0.79 -1.03 14.30
C ALA A 75 -1.84 -1.75 15.17
N ALA A 76 -1.66 -1.68 16.49
CA ALA A 76 -2.67 -2.13 17.44
C ALA A 76 -3.95 -1.32 17.33
N GLY A 77 -5.11 -1.97 17.56
CA GLY A 77 -6.44 -1.38 17.43
C GLY A 77 -7.10 -1.68 16.09
N ARG A 78 -8.10 -0.86 15.71
CA ARG A 78 -8.88 -1.04 14.49
C ARG A 78 -8.48 -0.06 13.41
N HIS A 79 -7.87 -0.57 12.34
CA HIS A 79 -7.36 0.24 11.24
C HIS A 79 -7.67 -0.38 9.87
N LYS A 80 -7.62 0.46 8.82
CA LYS A 80 -7.63 -0.02 7.43
C LYS A 80 -6.30 -0.70 7.12
N TYR A 81 -6.33 -1.73 6.27
CA TYR A 81 -5.12 -2.41 5.80
C TYR A 81 -5.09 -2.55 4.28
N VAL A 82 -3.92 -2.81 3.74
CA VAL A 82 -3.72 -3.27 2.37
C VAL A 82 -2.87 -4.54 2.37
N LEU A 83 -3.27 -5.51 1.55
CA LEU A 83 -2.44 -6.62 1.12
C LEU A 83 -1.74 -6.21 -0.16
N MET A 84 -0.42 -6.24 -0.16
CA MET A 84 0.41 -5.81 -1.27
C MET A 84 1.25 -6.96 -1.80
N ASP A 85 1.43 -7.01 -3.10
CA ASP A 85 2.33 -7.89 -3.81
C ASP A 85 3.56 -7.08 -4.22
N VAL A 86 4.69 -7.32 -3.57
CA VAL A 86 5.98 -6.69 -3.85
C VAL A 86 6.78 -7.61 -4.77
N TYR A 87 7.40 -7.05 -5.80
CA TYR A 87 8.17 -7.82 -6.78
C TYR A 87 9.36 -7.02 -7.31
N ASN A 88 10.40 -7.72 -7.73
CA ASN A 88 11.59 -7.15 -8.31
C ASN A 88 11.73 -7.46 -9.82
N GLU A 89 12.80 -6.99 -10.44
CA GLU A 89 13.08 -7.21 -11.85
C GLU A 89 13.32 -8.69 -12.22
N ARG A 90 13.67 -9.52 -11.23
CA ARG A 90 13.83 -10.97 -11.39
C ARG A 90 12.52 -11.73 -11.28
N ASN A 91 11.39 -11.00 -11.13
CA ASN A 91 10.07 -11.56 -10.91
C ASN A 91 9.93 -12.39 -9.62
N GLU A 92 10.83 -12.20 -8.67
CA GLU A 92 10.69 -12.68 -7.31
C GLU A 92 9.60 -11.86 -6.62
N ARG A 93 8.74 -12.52 -5.83
CA ARG A 93 7.53 -11.89 -5.28
C ARG A 93 7.39 -12.17 -3.80
N LYS A 94 6.83 -11.19 -3.07
CA LYS A 94 6.54 -11.29 -1.65
C LYS A 94 5.23 -10.59 -1.33
N LEU A 95 4.33 -11.28 -0.63
CA LEU A 95 3.14 -10.66 -0.08
C LEU A 95 3.47 -9.98 1.25
N ILE A 96 3.00 -8.74 1.40
CA ILE A 96 3.17 -7.98 2.63
C ILE A 96 1.84 -7.36 3.07
N VAL A 97 1.65 -7.25 4.38
CA VAL A 97 0.48 -6.61 4.99
C VAL A 97 0.89 -5.30 5.63
N ARG A 98 0.14 -4.24 5.35
CA ARG A 98 0.38 -2.91 5.92
C ARG A 98 -0.90 -2.31 6.49
N SER A 99 -0.81 -1.87 7.74
CA SER A 99 -1.89 -1.17 8.45
C SER A 99 -1.29 -0.17 9.43
N TYR A 100 -1.50 1.12 9.18
CA TYR A 100 -0.95 2.20 9.98
C TYR A 100 -2.06 2.98 10.69
N ALA A 101 -1.84 3.36 11.94
CA ALA A 101 -2.81 4.08 12.76
C ALA A 101 -3.24 5.43 12.16
N ASN A 102 -2.31 6.09 11.45
CA ASN A 102 -2.53 7.43 10.90
C ASN A 102 -3.01 7.44 9.45
N CYS A 103 -3.43 6.28 8.93
CA CYS A 103 -3.94 6.15 7.56
C CYS A 103 -5.47 6.11 7.54
N GLY A 104 -6.09 7.20 7.09
CA GLY A 104 -7.54 7.30 6.93
C GLY A 104 -8.09 6.46 5.78
N TYR A 105 -7.27 6.23 4.73
CA TYR A 105 -7.66 5.52 3.51
C TYR A 105 -6.74 4.34 3.22
N HIS A 106 -7.25 3.36 2.46
CA HIS A 106 -6.43 2.22 2.01
C HIS A 106 -5.24 2.67 1.15
N ALA A 107 -5.44 3.66 0.28
CA ALA A 107 -4.38 4.22 -0.54
C ALA A 107 -3.27 4.90 0.28
N ASP A 108 -3.59 5.45 1.46
CA ASP A 108 -2.57 6.00 2.36
C ASP A 108 -1.65 4.91 2.91
N ASN A 109 -2.20 3.74 3.25
CA ASN A 109 -1.40 2.60 3.69
C ASN A 109 -0.39 2.18 2.59
N TYR A 110 -0.82 2.13 1.33
CA TYR A 110 0.08 1.88 0.20
C TYR A 110 1.16 2.96 0.09
N ARG A 111 0.78 4.24 0.12
CA ARG A 111 1.70 5.38 -0.01
C ARG A 111 2.77 5.38 1.08
N VAL A 112 2.36 5.15 2.35
CA VAL A 112 3.29 5.08 3.49
C VAL A 112 4.22 3.89 3.33
N ALA A 113 3.70 2.71 3.00
CA ALA A 113 4.48 1.51 2.78
C ALA A 113 5.54 1.69 1.68
N MET A 114 5.15 2.26 0.53
CA MET A 114 6.09 2.51 -0.57
C MET A 114 7.18 3.51 -0.20
N ARG A 115 6.84 4.55 0.57
CA ARG A 115 7.83 5.50 1.06
C ARG A 115 8.83 4.83 2.01
N GLU A 116 8.38 3.97 2.91
CA GLU A 116 9.27 3.21 3.80
C GLU A 116 10.21 2.30 3.00
N ILE A 117 9.67 1.54 2.05
CA ILE A 117 10.44 0.64 1.19
C ILE A 117 11.48 1.42 0.36
N GLN A 118 11.09 2.54 -0.24
CA GLN A 118 11.96 3.37 -1.09
C GLN A 118 13.06 4.08 -0.30
N ASN A 119 12.80 4.40 0.96
CA ASN A 119 13.77 5.05 1.84
C ASN A 119 14.72 4.05 2.54
N ASP A 120 14.49 2.75 2.39
CA ASP A 120 15.40 1.74 2.94
C ASP A 120 16.70 1.68 2.13
N GLY A 121 17.84 1.56 2.81
CA GLY A 121 19.16 1.51 2.18
C GLY A 121 19.36 0.36 1.20
N ASN A 122 18.55 -0.70 1.31
CA ASN A 122 18.58 -1.85 0.40
C ASN A 122 17.79 -1.63 -0.89
N PHE A 123 16.95 -0.60 -0.97
CA PHE A 123 16.08 -0.33 -2.13
C PHE A 123 16.90 -0.08 -3.42
N SER A 124 17.95 0.74 -3.34
CA SER A 124 18.78 1.10 -4.49
C SER A 124 19.42 -0.09 -5.20
N SER A 125 19.64 -1.19 -4.45
CA SER A 125 20.26 -2.41 -4.98
C SER A 125 19.23 -3.41 -5.54
N ASN A 126 17.96 -3.26 -5.19
CA ASN A 126 16.94 -4.28 -5.43
C ASN A 126 15.74 -3.81 -6.26
N SER A 127 15.58 -2.52 -6.50
CA SER A 127 14.58 -1.92 -7.42
C SER A 127 13.21 -2.61 -7.37
N VAL A 128 12.58 -2.64 -6.19
CA VAL A 128 11.30 -3.31 -6.01
C VAL A 128 10.13 -2.42 -6.41
N LYS A 129 9.09 -3.06 -6.94
CA LYS A 129 7.77 -2.48 -7.22
C LYS A 129 6.73 -3.16 -6.36
N ALA A 130 5.58 -2.53 -6.17
CA ALA A 130 4.48 -3.15 -5.47
C ALA A 130 3.15 -2.75 -6.07
N ARG A 131 2.15 -3.62 -5.91
CA ARG A 131 0.76 -3.35 -6.22
C ARG A 131 -0.13 -3.77 -5.07
N VAL A 132 -1.29 -3.13 -4.94
CA VAL A 132 -2.32 -3.54 -3.98
C VAL A 132 -3.12 -4.69 -4.61
N ILE A 133 -3.27 -5.79 -3.87
CA ILE A 133 -4.14 -6.90 -4.21
C ILE A 133 -5.56 -6.63 -3.70
N GLY A 134 -5.66 -6.11 -2.48
CA GLY A 134 -6.92 -5.79 -1.83
C GLY A 134 -6.69 -5.15 -0.48
N GLY A 135 -7.76 -4.97 0.27
CA GLY A 135 -7.71 -4.39 1.59
C GLY A 135 -9.05 -4.48 2.30
N GLY A 136 -9.06 -4.13 3.57
CA GLY A 136 -10.21 -4.14 4.44
C GLY A 136 -9.88 -3.48 5.77
N ARG A 137 -10.37 -4.08 6.86
CA ARG A 137 -10.06 -3.66 8.23
C ARG A 137 -9.35 -4.77 8.99
N ILE A 138 -8.45 -4.38 9.87
CA ILE A 138 -7.82 -5.24 10.87
C ILE A 138 -8.19 -4.68 12.24
N GLU A 139 -8.62 -5.56 13.14
CA GLU A 139 -8.64 -5.33 14.58
C GLU A 139 -7.54 -6.21 15.18
N TYR A 140 -6.51 -5.56 15.73
CA TYR A 140 -5.35 -6.26 16.29
C TYR A 140 -5.12 -5.88 17.74
N ASP A 141 -5.11 -6.88 18.62
CA ASP A 141 -4.75 -6.74 20.02
C ASP A 141 -3.49 -7.58 20.32
N PRO A 142 -2.31 -6.92 20.39
CA PRO A 142 -1.06 -7.63 20.66
C PRO A 142 -0.99 -8.22 22.08
N VAL A 143 -1.74 -7.67 23.06
CA VAL A 143 -1.76 -8.16 24.43
C VAL A 143 -2.50 -9.48 24.53
N ARG A 144 -3.64 -9.59 23.85
CA ARG A 144 -4.46 -10.80 23.78
C ARG A 144 -3.99 -11.79 22.73
N SER A 145 -3.08 -11.38 21.87
CA SER A 145 -2.68 -12.14 20.69
C SER A 145 -3.87 -12.47 19.79
N ASP A 146 -4.74 -11.47 19.58
CA ASP A 146 -5.97 -11.59 18.79
C ASP A 146 -5.87 -10.75 17.52
N VAL A 147 -6.34 -11.29 16.40
CA VAL A 147 -6.52 -10.54 15.15
C VAL A 147 -7.84 -10.92 14.48
N ASN A 148 -8.58 -9.91 14.01
CA ASN A 148 -9.76 -10.09 13.17
C ASN A 148 -9.60 -9.27 11.87
N VAL A 149 -9.76 -9.93 10.73
CA VAL A 149 -9.58 -9.33 9.39
C VAL A 149 -10.89 -9.43 8.61
N TYR A 150 -11.46 -8.29 8.18
CA TYR A 150 -12.77 -8.27 7.55
C TYR A 150 -12.98 -7.06 6.61
N GLY A 151 -14.14 -7.03 5.95
CA GLY A 151 -14.54 -5.95 5.05
C GLY A 151 -13.75 -5.93 3.75
N TYR A 152 -13.77 -4.80 3.06
CA TYR A 152 -13.07 -4.62 1.78
C TYR A 152 -12.70 -3.16 1.55
N SER A 153 -11.84 -2.91 0.57
CA SER A 153 -11.49 -1.55 0.16
C SER A 153 -12.47 -1.02 -0.88
N MET A 154 -13.11 0.12 -0.60
CA MET A 154 -13.93 0.81 -1.62
C MET A 154 -13.05 1.28 -2.79
N THR A 155 -11.85 1.77 -2.50
CA THR A 155 -10.90 2.27 -3.52
C THR A 155 -10.38 1.16 -4.44
N PHE A 156 -10.04 -0.01 -3.88
CA PHE A 156 -9.41 -1.12 -4.62
C PHE A 156 -10.37 -2.26 -4.96
N GLY A 157 -11.62 -2.15 -4.53
CA GLY A 157 -12.65 -3.15 -4.76
C GLY A 157 -12.55 -4.36 -3.81
N ARG A 158 -13.49 -5.27 -4.02
CA ARG A 158 -13.54 -6.54 -3.27
C ARG A 158 -12.69 -7.59 -3.99
N THR A 159 -11.74 -8.17 -3.27
CA THR A 159 -10.93 -9.30 -3.76
C THR A 159 -11.26 -10.53 -2.93
N PRO A 160 -11.97 -11.52 -3.50
CA PRO A 160 -12.32 -12.75 -2.78
C PRO A 160 -11.08 -13.44 -2.19
N GLY A 161 -11.17 -13.89 -0.94
CA GLY A 161 -10.08 -14.55 -0.23
C GLY A 161 -8.96 -13.62 0.27
N CYS A 162 -9.02 -12.31 0.00
CA CYS A 162 -8.02 -11.36 0.46
C CYS A 162 -7.91 -11.34 1.99
N ASN A 163 -9.05 -11.31 2.71
CA ASN A 163 -9.06 -11.29 4.17
C ASN A 163 -8.49 -12.59 4.74
N LYS A 164 -8.87 -13.75 4.17
CA LYS A 164 -8.31 -15.05 4.56
C LYS A 164 -6.80 -15.08 4.42
N LYS A 165 -6.28 -14.71 3.25
CA LYS A 165 -4.84 -14.70 2.96
C LYS A 165 -4.09 -13.73 3.88
N THR A 166 -4.66 -12.56 4.12
CA THR A 166 -4.09 -11.56 5.04
C THR A 166 -4.00 -12.12 6.46
N MET A 167 -5.08 -12.75 6.96
CA MET A 167 -5.12 -13.37 8.28
C MET A 167 -4.05 -14.47 8.39
N GLU A 168 -3.94 -15.37 7.41
CA GLU A 168 -2.94 -16.44 7.40
C GLU A 168 -1.51 -15.89 7.47
N ILE A 169 -1.19 -14.84 6.70
CA ILE A 169 0.11 -14.17 6.73
C ILE A 169 0.39 -13.58 8.11
N ILE A 170 -0.58 -12.86 8.70
CA ILE A 170 -0.42 -12.25 10.02
C ILE A 170 -0.23 -13.32 11.08
N GLN A 171 -1.09 -14.34 11.09
CA GLN A 171 -1.04 -15.44 12.06
C GLN A 171 0.31 -16.13 12.05
N LYS A 172 0.82 -16.49 10.86
CA LYS A 172 2.12 -17.14 10.68
C LYS A 172 3.27 -16.24 11.12
N THR A 173 3.27 -14.97 10.67
CA THR A 173 4.41 -14.06 10.87
C THR A 173 4.53 -13.57 12.32
N LEU A 174 3.39 -13.25 12.96
CA LEU A 174 3.36 -12.73 14.33
C LEU A 174 3.05 -13.80 15.38
N ASN A 175 2.87 -15.06 14.97
CA ASN A 175 2.51 -16.18 15.84
C ASN A 175 1.25 -15.88 16.69
N ILE A 176 0.19 -15.39 16.02
CA ILE A 176 -1.07 -14.99 16.68
C ILE A 176 -1.84 -16.24 17.13
N ALA A 177 -2.29 -16.25 18.40
CA ALA A 177 -3.05 -17.35 18.97
C ALA A 177 -4.48 -17.42 18.44
N ASN A 178 -5.16 -16.27 18.35
CA ASN A 178 -6.56 -16.18 17.94
C ASN A 178 -6.66 -15.32 16.68
N ALA A 179 -6.83 -15.98 15.54
CA ALA A 179 -6.94 -15.30 14.25
C ALA A 179 -8.29 -15.63 13.60
N GLN A 180 -9.01 -14.59 13.20
CA GLN A 180 -10.31 -14.71 12.55
C GLN A 180 -10.34 -13.87 11.27
N TRP A 181 -11.20 -14.25 10.35
CA TRP A 181 -11.46 -13.48 9.14
C TRP A 181 -12.90 -13.63 8.66
N SER A 182 -13.39 -12.65 7.91
CA SER A 182 -14.65 -12.71 7.19
C SER A 182 -14.53 -11.93 5.87
N ASP A 183 -15.15 -12.44 4.81
CA ASP A 183 -15.37 -11.71 3.57
C ASP A 183 -16.71 -10.95 3.55
N ASP A 184 -17.48 -10.99 4.62
CA ASP A 184 -18.66 -10.18 4.80
C ASP A 184 -18.30 -8.70 4.86
N GLY A 185 -19.26 -7.85 4.50
CA GLY A 185 -19.07 -6.41 4.54
C GLY A 185 -18.93 -5.84 5.95
N TYR A 186 -18.99 -4.54 6.05
CA TYR A 186 -18.98 -3.80 7.32
C TYR A 186 -20.32 -3.95 8.04
#